data_1936212724ce83b0f233414922a77666
#
_entry.id   1936212724ce83b0f233414922a77666
#
_cell.length_a   1.000
_cell.length_b   1.000
_cell.length_c   1.000
_cell.angle_alpha   90.00
_cell.angle_beta   90.00
_cell.angle_gamma   90.00
#
_symmetry.space_group_name_H-M   'P 1'
#
loop_
_entity.id
_entity.type
_entity.pdbx_description
1 polymer ?
#
loop_
_entity_poly.entity_id
_entity_poly.type
_entity_poly.pdbx_seq_one_letter_code
_entity_poly.pdbx_strand_id
1 'polypeptide(L)'
;MKRFHAHVHVDDLAQSIAFYSKLFAAAPTRVEADYAKWMLEDPRVNFAISTRGAKPGLDHFGMQTDDAAELAELKARAEAADMALLDEGATTCCYARSEKHWVTD
;
A
#
# COMPACT_ATOMS: atom_id res chain seq x y z
N MET A 1 -3.73 3.59 14.97
CA MET A 1 -4.62 2.58 14.36
C MET A 1 -4.07 2.17 13.00
N LYS A 2 -3.94 0.88 12.78
CA LYS A 2 -3.39 0.34 11.54
C LYS A 2 -4.35 0.58 10.38
N ARG A 3 -3.78 0.67 9.18
CA ARG A 3 -4.52 0.91 7.93
C ARG A 3 -4.23 -0.24 6.98
N PHE A 4 -5.24 -0.78 6.33
CA PHE A 4 -5.03 -1.77 5.27
C PHE A 4 -4.41 -1.07 4.05
N HIS A 5 -3.45 -1.72 3.43
CA HIS A 5 -2.78 -1.22 2.22
C HIS A 5 -2.89 -2.24 1.10
N ALA A 6 -3.24 -1.77 -0.08
CA ALA A 6 -3.23 -2.59 -1.29
C ALA A 6 -2.64 -1.79 -2.45
N HIS A 7 -1.83 -2.43 -3.26
CA HIS A 7 -1.28 -1.86 -4.48
C HIS A 7 -1.66 -2.76 -5.65
N VAL A 8 -2.31 -2.17 -6.64
CA VAL A 8 -2.83 -2.88 -7.80
C VAL A 8 -2.22 -2.29 -9.08
N HIS A 9 -1.76 -3.16 -9.98
CA HIS A 9 -1.35 -2.73 -11.31
C HIS A 9 -2.57 -2.62 -12.22
N VAL A 10 -2.62 -1.55 -13.01
CA VAL A 10 -3.70 -1.27 -13.96
C VAL A 10 -3.14 -1.01 -15.34
N ASP A 11 -3.96 -1.15 -16.38
CA ASP A 11 -3.54 -0.89 -17.77
C ASP A 11 -3.59 0.59 -18.14
N ASP A 12 -4.62 1.28 -17.69
CA ASP A 12 -4.89 2.69 -18.04
C ASP A 12 -5.10 3.48 -16.76
N LEU A 13 -4.07 4.24 -16.38
CA LEU A 13 -4.10 4.97 -15.12
C LEU A 13 -5.23 5.99 -15.06
N ALA A 14 -5.42 6.78 -16.13
CA ALA A 14 -6.46 7.81 -16.14
C ALA A 14 -7.87 7.21 -16.01
N GLN A 15 -8.13 6.12 -16.71
CA GLN A 15 -9.41 5.42 -16.63
C GLN A 15 -9.64 4.84 -15.24
N SER A 16 -8.62 4.23 -14.66
CA SER A 16 -8.70 3.66 -13.31
C SER A 16 -8.85 4.74 -12.24
N ILE A 17 -8.18 5.88 -12.38
CA ILE A 17 -8.37 7.01 -11.47
C ILE A 17 -9.83 7.47 -11.51
N ALA A 18 -10.42 7.60 -12.70
CA ALA A 18 -11.82 8.00 -12.83
C ALA A 18 -12.77 6.99 -12.16
N PHE A 19 -12.51 5.70 -12.36
CA PHE A 19 -13.29 4.62 -11.76
C PHE A 19 -13.26 4.66 -10.24
N TYR A 20 -12.05 4.66 -9.66
CA TYR A 20 -11.90 4.59 -8.20
C TYR A 20 -12.29 5.90 -7.51
N SER A 21 -12.09 7.04 -8.17
CA SER A 21 -12.55 8.33 -7.62
C SER A 21 -14.07 8.36 -7.45
N LYS A 22 -14.79 7.75 -8.39
CA LYS A 22 -16.25 7.62 -8.29
C LYS A 22 -16.66 6.62 -7.21
N LEU A 23 -16.00 5.46 -7.18
CA LEU A 23 -16.30 4.41 -6.20
C LEU A 23 -16.05 4.90 -4.77
N PHE A 24 -14.94 5.60 -4.54
CA PHE A 24 -14.57 6.11 -3.22
C PHE A 24 -15.20 7.47 -2.91
N ALA A 25 -15.84 8.10 -3.87
CA ALA A 25 -16.36 9.46 -3.76
C ALA A 25 -15.29 10.45 -3.28
N ALA A 26 -14.06 10.27 -3.79
CA ALA A 26 -12.91 11.08 -3.38
C ALA A 26 -11.88 11.12 -4.49
N ALA A 27 -11.23 12.27 -4.65
CA ALA A 27 -10.08 12.40 -5.53
C ALA A 27 -8.87 11.70 -4.91
N PRO A 28 -7.90 11.24 -5.74
CA PRO A 28 -6.68 10.67 -5.19
C PRO A 28 -5.96 11.66 -4.28
N THR A 29 -5.36 11.14 -3.22
CA THR A 29 -4.51 11.92 -2.31
C THR A 29 -3.21 12.33 -3.01
N ARG A 30 -2.73 11.50 -3.92
CA ARG A 30 -1.51 11.76 -4.69
C ARG A 30 -1.66 11.17 -6.09
N VAL A 31 -1.17 11.89 -7.10
CA VAL A 31 -1.12 11.43 -8.50
C VAL A 31 0.26 11.74 -9.07
N GLU A 32 0.86 10.73 -9.72
CA GLU A 32 2.07 10.84 -10.49
C GLU A 32 1.83 10.32 -11.91
N ALA A 33 2.82 10.36 -12.78
CA ALA A 33 2.65 9.92 -14.17
C ALA A 33 2.25 8.44 -14.31
N ASP A 34 2.72 7.60 -13.38
CA ASP A 34 2.52 6.15 -13.39
C ASP A 34 1.82 5.61 -12.15
N TYR A 35 1.25 6.48 -11.30
CA TYR A 35 0.84 6.10 -9.95
C TYR A 35 -0.25 7.03 -9.42
N ALA A 36 -1.18 6.47 -8.65
CA ALA A 36 -2.16 7.23 -7.89
C ALA A 36 -2.45 6.51 -6.57
N LYS A 37 -2.80 7.27 -5.55
CA LYS A 37 -3.04 6.74 -4.21
C LYS A 37 -4.21 7.48 -3.55
N TRP A 38 -5.04 6.72 -2.86
CA TRP A 38 -6.10 7.22 -1.99
C TRP A 38 -5.80 6.82 -0.56
N MET A 39 -5.73 7.80 0.34
CA MET A 39 -5.66 7.57 1.78
C MET A 39 -7.05 7.80 2.35
N LEU A 40 -7.81 6.73 2.50
CA LEU A 40 -9.19 6.80 2.97
C LEU A 40 -9.26 6.58 4.47
N GLU A 41 -10.25 7.23 5.12
CA GLU A 41 -10.51 7.02 6.54
C GLU A 41 -11.71 6.10 6.79
N ASP A 42 -12.58 5.91 5.79
CA ASP A 42 -13.76 5.05 5.89
C ASP A 42 -14.04 4.38 4.52
N PRO A 43 -13.63 3.14 4.33
CA PRO A 43 -12.81 2.30 5.20
C PRO A 43 -11.40 2.86 5.35
N ARG A 44 -10.71 2.47 6.42
CA ARG A 44 -9.36 2.95 6.68
C ARG A 44 -8.35 2.16 5.82
N VAL A 45 -8.09 2.70 4.65
CA VAL A 45 -7.33 2.02 3.59
C VAL A 45 -6.37 3.00 2.92
N ASN A 46 -5.17 2.51 2.62
CA ASN A 46 -4.24 3.12 1.69
C ASN A 46 -4.31 2.30 0.40
N PHE A 47 -5.03 2.80 -0.59
CA PHE A 47 -5.21 2.12 -1.88
C PHE A 47 -4.39 2.81 -2.95
N ALA A 48 -3.48 2.05 -3.58
CA ALA A 48 -2.60 2.55 -4.62
C ALA A 48 -2.81 1.78 -5.92
N ILE A 49 -2.71 2.48 -7.04
CA ILE A 49 -2.71 1.89 -8.37
C ILE A 49 -1.52 2.41 -9.16
N SER A 50 -0.99 1.60 -10.07
CA SER A 50 0.11 2.02 -10.93
C SER A 50 0.10 1.26 -12.25
N THR A 51 0.85 1.79 -13.22
CA THR A 51 1.10 1.13 -14.49
C THR A 51 2.51 0.53 -14.55
N ARG A 52 3.12 0.28 -13.39
CA ARG A 52 4.50 -0.23 -13.28
C ARG A 52 4.63 -1.73 -13.55
N GLY A 53 3.55 -2.49 -13.35
CA GLY A 53 3.56 -3.93 -13.56
C GLY A 53 3.40 -4.33 -15.01
N ALA A 54 3.84 -5.55 -15.34
CA ALA A 54 3.70 -6.10 -16.67
C ALA A 54 2.26 -6.49 -17.00
N LYS A 55 1.45 -6.77 -15.97
CA LYS A 55 0.05 -7.18 -16.11
C LYS A 55 -0.81 -6.49 -15.06
N PRO A 56 -2.09 -6.20 -15.37
CA PRO A 56 -3.03 -5.76 -14.36
C PRO A 56 -3.21 -6.82 -13.28
N GLY A 57 -3.50 -6.38 -12.08
CA GLY A 57 -3.76 -7.25 -10.95
C GLY A 57 -3.07 -6.81 -9.68
N LEU A 58 -3.24 -7.60 -8.63
CA LEU A 58 -2.67 -7.30 -7.33
C LEU A 58 -1.14 -7.41 -7.37
N ASP A 59 -0.47 -6.36 -6.91
CA ASP A 59 0.98 -6.39 -6.69
C ASP A 59 1.28 -6.90 -5.28
N HIS A 60 0.75 -6.21 -4.27
CA HIS A 60 0.89 -6.60 -2.88
C HIS A 60 -0.20 -5.98 -2.03
N PHE A 61 -0.37 -6.50 -0.83
CA PHE A 61 -1.21 -5.88 0.19
C PHE A 61 -0.55 -6.08 1.55
N GLY A 62 -1.03 -5.33 2.53
CA GLY A 62 -0.48 -5.42 3.87
C GLY A 62 -1.15 -4.47 4.83
N MET A 63 -0.43 -4.15 5.88
CA MET A 63 -0.88 -3.20 6.90
C MET A 63 0.10 -2.05 7.01
N GLN A 64 -0.43 -0.85 6.98
CA GLN A 64 0.33 0.36 7.24
C GLN A 64 0.14 0.74 8.71
N THR A 65 1.22 1.13 9.35
CA THR A 65 1.22 1.54 10.75
C THR A 65 1.37 3.06 10.85
N ASP A 66 0.83 3.63 11.93
CA ASP A 66 0.91 5.08 12.17
C ASP A 66 2.20 5.46 12.90
N ASP A 67 2.82 4.52 13.62
CA ASP A 67 4.03 4.78 14.41
C ASP A 67 4.91 3.55 14.52
N ALA A 68 6.12 3.76 15.08
CA ALA A 68 7.10 2.70 15.24
C ALA A 68 6.64 1.60 16.20
N ALA A 69 5.82 1.93 17.18
CA ALA A 69 5.31 0.95 18.14
C ALA A 69 4.36 -0.05 17.47
N GLU A 70 3.49 0.42 16.59
CA GLU A 70 2.61 -0.44 15.81
C GLU A 70 3.41 -1.34 14.85
N LEU A 71 4.46 -0.81 14.22
CA LEU A 71 5.32 -1.59 13.35
C LEU A 71 6.04 -2.70 14.14
N ALA A 72 6.57 -2.37 15.31
CA ALA A 72 7.23 -3.33 16.19
C ALA A 72 6.27 -4.44 16.64
N GLU A 73 5.00 -4.10 16.90
CA GLU A 73 3.96 -5.06 17.23
C GLU A 73 3.73 -6.07 16.11
N LEU A 74 3.62 -5.59 14.86
CA LEU A 74 3.44 -6.47 13.70
C LEU A 74 4.67 -7.35 13.46
N LYS A 75 5.86 -6.80 13.62
CA LYS A 75 7.10 -7.55 13.52
C LYS A 75 7.15 -8.68 14.57
N ALA A 76 6.78 -8.37 15.81
CA ALA A 76 6.74 -9.36 16.88
C ALA A 76 5.74 -10.49 16.59
N ARG A 77 4.58 -10.17 16.01
CA ARG A 77 3.60 -11.17 15.59
C ARG A 77 4.16 -12.10 14.51
N ALA A 78 4.86 -11.54 13.53
CA ALA A 78 5.48 -12.32 12.47
C ALA A 78 6.58 -13.23 13.02
N GLU A 79 7.41 -12.74 13.91
CA GLU A 79 8.47 -13.53 14.56
C GLU A 79 7.88 -14.67 15.41
N ALA A 80 6.80 -14.38 16.17
CA ALA A 80 6.14 -15.39 16.98
C ALA A 80 5.48 -16.49 16.14
N ALA A 81 5.10 -16.18 14.91
CA ALA A 81 4.50 -17.13 13.97
C ALA A 81 5.56 -17.81 13.07
N ASP A 82 6.84 -17.62 13.33
CA ASP A 82 7.97 -18.15 12.54
C ASP A 82 7.92 -17.73 11.07
N MET A 83 7.39 -16.55 10.79
CA MET A 83 7.39 -15.99 9.44
C MET A 83 8.79 -15.51 9.07
N ALA A 84 9.22 -15.82 7.84
CA ALA A 84 10.44 -15.25 7.31
C ALA A 84 10.24 -13.76 7.01
N LEU A 85 11.07 -12.91 7.61
CA LEU A 85 10.99 -11.48 7.44
C LEU A 85 12.11 -10.96 6.55
N LEU A 86 11.74 -10.08 5.60
CA LEU A 86 12.69 -9.25 4.89
C LEU A 86 12.56 -7.84 5.46
N ASP A 87 13.58 -7.39 6.19
CA ASP A 87 13.63 -6.06 6.77
C ASP A 87 14.32 -5.12 5.80
N GLU A 88 13.57 -4.20 5.21
CA GLU A 88 14.10 -3.17 4.31
C GLU A 88 14.55 -1.91 5.05
N GLY A 89 14.25 -1.82 6.35
CA GLY A 89 14.56 -0.62 7.14
C GLY A 89 13.83 0.61 6.62
N ALA A 90 14.47 1.77 6.74
CA ALA A 90 13.95 3.01 6.21
C ALA A 90 14.23 3.07 4.70
N THR A 91 13.18 3.16 3.89
CA THR A 91 13.31 3.15 2.43
C THR A 91 12.31 4.10 1.78
N THR A 92 12.54 4.42 0.51
CA THR A 92 11.62 5.21 -0.30
C THR A 92 11.01 4.30 -1.37
N CYS A 93 9.69 4.20 -1.35
CA CYS A 93 8.95 3.41 -2.31
C CYS A 93 7.62 4.12 -2.60
N CYS A 94 7.18 4.06 -3.88
CA CYS A 94 5.89 4.64 -4.28
C CYS A 94 5.75 6.11 -3.87
N TYR A 95 6.84 6.88 -4.06
CA TYR A 95 6.94 8.30 -3.75
C TYR A 95 6.79 8.64 -2.26
N ALA A 96 6.97 7.65 -1.38
CA ALA A 96 6.91 7.85 0.06
C ALA A 96 8.06 7.12 0.76
N ARG A 97 8.67 7.77 1.74
CA ARG A 97 9.65 7.13 2.61
C ARG A 97 8.91 6.34 3.69
N SER A 98 9.33 5.09 3.91
CA SER A 98 8.72 4.23 4.91
C SER A 98 9.70 3.18 5.42
N GLU A 99 9.41 2.62 6.59
CA GLU A 99 10.07 1.42 7.09
C GLU A 99 9.17 0.24 6.81
N LYS A 100 9.75 -0.86 6.31
CA LYS A 100 8.98 -2.00 5.81
C LYS A 100 9.56 -3.32 6.26
N HIS A 101 8.66 -4.27 6.44
CA HIS A 101 8.98 -5.68 6.60
C HIS A 101 8.11 -6.48 5.63
N TRP A 102 8.72 -7.39 4.88
CA TRP A 102 8.03 -8.23 3.91
C TRP A 102 7.94 -9.65 4.44
N VAL A 103 6.77 -10.26 4.26
CA VAL A 103 6.56 -11.67 4.52
C VAL A 103 5.91 -12.30 3.29
N THR A 104 6.15 -13.59 3.10
CA THR A 104 5.49 -14.37 2.05
C THR A 104 4.68 -15.46 2.71
N ASP A 105 3.39 -15.53 2.36
CA ASP A 105 2.51 -16.60 2.80
C ASP A 105 2.73 -17.86 1.95
#